data_68e25f9f932b75cf8da7fa2688292038
#
_entry.id   68e25f9f932b75cf8da7fa2688292038
#
_cell.length_a   1.000
_cell.length_b   1.000
_cell.length_c   1.000
_cell.angle_alpha   90.00
_cell.angle_beta   90.00
_cell.angle_gamma   90.00
#
_symmetry.space_group_name_H-M   'P 1'
#
loop_
_entity.id
_entity.type
_entity.pdbx_description
1 polymer ?
#
loop_
_entity_poly.entity_id
_entity_poly.type
_entity_poly.pdbx_seq_one_letter_code
_entity_poly.pdbx_strand_id
1 'polypeptide(L)'
;MQSSIKIKMTEPGYCPIALAAATENVVVAGNKRKYVQLGRPLRFYGGTSSATEVGCNLRCKFCFSDKPVWKPKTTGEFYTPQEVFDGLTKTAKKHGYKLISASASEGTLGRQHLFELLELVDQSEFIYVLETNGMTLGHDEEFAQQLKRFKNLHVRISIKGTNADEFHKLTGARKSSYDLPFIALKNLIDQEVSCNACVMVSFSDQRDIERVKEKLFSVSPGILKSLELEEIKLFPKVAKRLSKSNLIRNTRTKRGKNN
;
A
#
# COMPACT_ATOMS: atom_id res chain seq x y z
N MET A 1 26.51 3.14 -10.75
CA MET A 1 25.92 3.48 -12.06
C MET A 1 24.46 3.85 -11.85
N GLN A 2 24.16 5.15 -11.78
CA GLN A 2 22.78 5.65 -11.67
C GLN A 2 22.09 5.49 -13.04
N SER A 3 21.25 4.48 -13.19
CA SER A 3 20.35 4.43 -14.34
C SER A 3 19.18 5.40 -14.09
N SER A 4 19.34 6.63 -14.53
CA SER A 4 18.26 7.61 -14.59
C SER A 4 17.14 7.04 -15.46
N ILE A 5 16.04 6.60 -14.86
CA ILE A 5 14.81 6.27 -15.58
C ILE A 5 14.33 7.56 -16.25
N LYS A 6 14.68 7.77 -17.52
CA LYS A 6 14.14 8.85 -18.34
C LYS A 6 12.63 8.64 -18.47
N ILE A 7 11.85 9.39 -17.70
CA ILE A 7 10.39 9.41 -17.79
C ILE A 7 10.05 9.99 -19.18
N LYS A 8 9.64 9.14 -20.12
CA LYS A 8 9.14 9.58 -21.42
C LYS A 8 7.84 10.36 -21.20
N MET A 9 7.85 11.67 -21.45
CA MET A 9 6.70 12.58 -21.29
C MET A 9 5.49 12.27 -22.18
N THR A 10 5.56 11.28 -23.05
CA THR A 10 4.53 10.90 -24.04
C THR A 10 3.72 9.65 -23.66
N GLU A 11 4.01 9.01 -22.53
CA GLU A 11 3.31 7.78 -22.15
C GLU A 11 1.92 8.10 -21.57
N PRO A 12 0.84 7.42 -22.00
CA PRO A 12 -0.51 7.58 -21.45
C PRO A 12 -0.58 7.26 -19.96
N GLY A 13 -1.36 8.06 -19.23
CA GLY A 13 -1.56 7.90 -17.80
C GLY A 13 -0.80 8.94 -16.96
N TYR A 14 -1.16 9.00 -15.68
CA TYR A 14 -0.52 9.91 -14.74
C TYR A 14 0.74 9.31 -14.10
N CYS A 15 1.64 10.17 -13.65
CA CYS A 15 2.81 9.78 -12.86
C CYS A 15 2.42 9.60 -11.38
N PRO A 16 2.53 8.39 -10.78
CA PRO A 16 2.18 8.17 -9.37
C PRO A 16 3.10 8.91 -8.40
N ILE A 17 4.34 9.22 -8.79
CA ILE A 17 5.26 9.99 -7.95
C ILE A 17 4.86 11.46 -7.91
N ALA A 18 4.51 12.05 -9.05
CA ALA A 18 3.98 13.42 -9.08
C ALA A 18 2.66 13.52 -8.30
N LEU A 19 1.81 12.47 -8.38
CA LEU A 19 0.57 12.42 -7.62
C LEU A 19 0.83 12.22 -6.12
N ALA A 20 1.91 11.52 -5.72
CA ALA A 20 2.33 11.41 -4.33
C ALA A 20 2.64 12.81 -3.76
N ALA A 21 3.53 13.57 -4.38
CA ALA A 21 3.88 14.92 -3.94
C ALA A 21 2.65 15.85 -3.86
N ALA A 22 1.79 15.83 -4.89
CA ALA A 22 0.55 16.61 -4.89
C ALA A 22 -0.43 16.18 -3.78
N THR A 23 -0.45 14.91 -3.41
CA THR A 23 -1.31 14.37 -2.35
C THR A 23 -0.75 14.72 -0.97
N GLU A 24 0.56 14.65 -0.78
CA GLU A 24 1.23 15.04 0.47
C GLU A 24 0.91 16.48 0.85
N ASN A 25 0.93 17.42 -0.09
CA ASN A 25 0.56 18.81 0.14
C ASN A 25 -0.88 19.00 0.69
N VAL A 26 -1.71 17.96 0.60
CA VAL A 26 -3.11 18.00 1.09
C VAL A 26 -3.27 17.27 2.42
N VAL A 27 -2.49 16.19 2.63
CA VAL A 27 -2.73 15.25 3.73
C VAL A 27 -1.64 15.28 4.80
N VAL A 28 -0.58 16.07 4.59
CA VAL A 28 0.53 16.24 5.53
C VAL A 28 0.66 17.72 5.91
N ALA A 29 0.90 18.01 7.19
CA ALA A 29 1.14 19.35 7.72
C ALA A 29 2.20 19.26 8.83
N GLY A 30 3.45 19.59 8.48
CA GLY A 30 4.60 19.33 9.34
C GLY A 30 4.75 17.83 9.60
N ASN A 31 4.82 17.43 10.87
CA ASN A 31 4.84 16.01 11.25
C ASN A 31 3.44 15.39 11.43
N LYS A 32 2.35 16.14 11.17
CA LYS A 32 0.98 15.62 11.25
C LYS A 32 0.52 15.07 9.91
N ARG A 33 -0.33 14.03 9.97
CA ARG A 33 -0.97 13.43 8.81
C ARG A 33 -2.47 13.26 9.01
N LYS A 34 -3.24 13.25 7.92
CA LYS A 34 -4.70 13.07 7.98
C LYS A 34 -5.11 11.62 8.15
N TYR A 35 -6.03 11.39 9.10
CA TYR A 35 -6.72 10.12 9.34
C TYR A 35 -8.23 10.37 9.50
N VAL A 36 -9.03 9.36 9.19
CA VAL A 36 -10.48 9.34 9.42
C VAL A 36 -10.81 8.74 10.78
N GLN A 37 -10.02 7.73 11.18
CA GLN A 37 -10.24 6.98 12.41
C GLN A 37 -8.92 6.40 12.91
N LEU A 38 -8.70 6.42 14.22
CA LEU A 38 -7.56 5.80 14.89
C LEU A 38 -8.01 4.55 15.63
N GLY A 39 -7.31 3.45 15.45
CA GLY A 39 -7.51 2.23 16.22
C GLY A 39 -8.85 1.52 15.98
N ARG A 40 -8.99 0.83 14.84
CA ARG A 40 -10.11 -0.04 14.52
C ARG A 40 -9.67 -1.51 14.59
N PRO A 41 -10.39 -2.40 15.32
CA PRO A 41 -10.05 -3.82 15.35
C PRO A 41 -10.40 -4.48 14.02
N LEU A 42 -9.44 -5.22 13.45
CA LEU A 42 -9.59 -5.99 12.21
C LEU A 42 -9.14 -7.43 12.44
N ARG A 43 -9.71 -8.37 11.70
CA ARG A 43 -9.36 -9.79 11.76
C ARG A 43 -8.21 -10.20 10.82
N PHE A 44 -7.61 -9.24 10.11
CA PHE A 44 -6.46 -9.52 9.25
C PHE A 44 -5.24 -9.90 10.08
N TYR A 45 -4.40 -10.76 9.56
CA TYR A 45 -3.14 -11.22 10.18
C TYR A 45 -3.31 -11.85 11.57
N GLY A 46 -4.47 -12.49 11.83
CA GLY A 46 -4.79 -13.03 13.15
C GLY A 46 -5.31 -11.99 14.17
N GLY A 47 -5.41 -10.75 13.78
CA GLY A 47 -5.89 -9.62 14.56
C GLY A 47 -4.94 -8.44 14.52
N THR A 48 -5.44 -7.28 14.09
CA THR A 48 -4.66 -6.03 14.04
C THR A 48 -5.52 -4.84 14.44
N SER A 49 -4.91 -3.87 15.08
CA SER A 49 -5.50 -2.54 15.26
C SER A 49 -5.07 -1.65 14.10
N SER A 50 -6.01 -1.08 13.36
CA SER A 50 -5.72 -0.30 12.17
C SER A 50 -6.29 1.11 12.24
N ALA A 51 -5.50 2.10 11.85
CA ALA A 51 -5.98 3.45 11.54
C ALA A 51 -6.44 3.54 10.09
N THR A 52 -7.35 4.48 9.80
CA THR A 52 -7.80 4.75 8.43
C THR A 52 -7.13 6.02 7.92
N GLU A 53 -6.10 5.86 7.13
CA GLU A 53 -5.34 6.96 6.52
C GLU A 53 -6.09 7.66 5.38
N VAL A 54 -5.66 8.88 5.08
CA VAL A 54 -6.16 9.67 3.97
C VAL A 54 -5.03 9.96 2.98
N GLY A 55 -5.35 9.87 1.68
CA GLY A 55 -4.42 10.15 0.58
C GLY A 55 -3.74 8.90 0.02
N CYS A 56 -3.75 8.81 -1.30
CA CYS A 56 -3.05 7.75 -2.04
C CYS A 56 -2.52 8.32 -3.35
N ASN A 57 -1.41 7.81 -3.82
CA ASN A 57 -0.80 8.16 -5.11
C ASN A 57 -1.25 7.25 -6.26
N LEU A 58 -2.19 6.33 -6.00
CA LEU A 58 -2.87 5.54 -7.03
C LEU A 58 -4.38 5.80 -7.03
N ARG A 59 -5.02 5.54 -8.18
CA ARG A 59 -6.46 5.67 -8.38
C ARG A 59 -7.07 4.35 -8.84
N CYS A 60 -6.80 3.29 -8.06
CA CYS A 60 -7.26 1.92 -8.38
C CYS A 60 -8.78 1.87 -8.48
N LYS A 61 -9.29 1.42 -9.63
CA LYS A 61 -10.74 1.31 -9.90
C LYS A 61 -11.43 0.30 -8.98
N PHE A 62 -10.67 -0.66 -8.47
CA PHE A 62 -11.13 -1.69 -7.52
C PHE A 62 -10.91 -1.31 -6.05
N CYS A 63 -10.39 -0.12 -5.73
CA CYS A 63 -10.09 0.27 -4.36
C CYS A 63 -11.35 0.24 -3.49
N PHE A 64 -11.27 -0.42 -2.32
CA PHE A 64 -12.37 -0.44 -1.36
C PHE A 64 -12.55 0.89 -0.64
N SER A 65 -11.49 1.68 -0.54
CA SER A 65 -11.55 3.05 -0.02
C SER A 65 -12.35 3.95 -0.96
N ASP A 66 -12.98 4.94 -0.39
CA ASP A 66 -13.79 5.91 -1.11
C ASP A 66 -13.25 7.33 -0.86
N LYS A 67 -13.89 8.08 0.04
CA LYS A 67 -13.52 9.46 0.34
C LYS A 67 -12.04 9.64 0.71
N PRO A 68 -11.40 8.75 1.51
CA PRO A 68 -9.99 8.90 1.85
C PRO A 68 -9.06 9.04 0.64
N VAL A 69 -9.33 8.30 -0.44
CA VAL A 69 -8.53 8.33 -1.67
C VAL A 69 -9.02 9.38 -2.67
N TRP A 70 -10.35 9.53 -2.82
CA TRP A 70 -10.93 10.34 -3.90
C TRP A 70 -11.25 11.77 -3.50
N LYS A 71 -11.36 12.07 -2.20
CA LYS A 71 -11.69 13.39 -1.64
C LYS A 71 -10.79 13.76 -0.46
N PRO A 72 -9.44 13.69 -0.60
CA PRO A 72 -8.52 13.88 0.53
C PRO A 72 -8.59 15.29 1.14
N LYS A 73 -8.94 16.32 0.36
CA LYS A 73 -9.05 17.70 0.84
C LYS A 73 -10.10 17.86 1.96
N THR A 74 -11.23 17.15 1.82
CA THR A 74 -12.41 17.27 2.70
C THR A 74 -12.62 16.05 3.59
N THR A 75 -11.61 15.17 3.72
CA THR A 75 -11.72 13.93 4.48
C THR A 75 -10.65 13.87 5.56
N GLY A 76 -11.07 13.48 6.76
CA GLY A 76 -10.17 13.24 7.89
C GLY A 76 -9.64 14.52 8.55
N GLU A 77 -9.03 14.32 9.72
CA GLU A 77 -8.40 15.35 10.53
C GLU A 77 -6.90 15.06 10.68
N PHE A 78 -6.11 16.08 11.02
CA PHE A 78 -4.68 15.97 11.23
C PHE A 78 -4.35 15.46 12.62
N TYR A 79 -3.53 14.39 12.69
CA TYR A 79 -3.04 13.79 13.92
C TYR A 79 -1.53 13.74 13.94
N THR A 80 -0.94 13.90 15.11
CA THR A 80 0.49 13.69 15.37
C THR A 80 0.80 12.19 15.37
N PRO A 81 2.06 11.78 15.19
CA PRO A 81 2.49 10.38 15.35
C PRO A 81 2.10 9.78 16.70
N GLN A 82 2.22 10.57 17.79
CA GLN A 82 1.85 10.13 19.14
C GLN A 82 0.34 9.84 19.26
N GLU A 83 -0.53 10.72 18.75
CA GLU A 83 -1.98 10.49 18.78
C GLU A 83 -2.37 9.25 17.99
N VAL A 84 -1.71 8.99 16.84
CA VAL A 84 -1.93 7.80 16.04
C VAL A 84 -1.46 6.55 16.79
N PHE A 85 -0.28 6.57 17.37
CA PHE A 85 0.26 5.48 18.18
C PHE A 85 -0.66 5.14 19.36
N ASP A 86 -1.11 6.14 20.11
CA ASP A 86 -2.00 5.95 21.27
C ASP A 86 -3.34 5.33 20.85
N GLY A 87 -3.94 5.81 19.75
CA GLY A 87 -5.18 5.26 19.20
C GLY A 87 -5.04 3.80 18.77
N LEU A 88 -3.94 3.47 18.09
CA LEU A 88 -3.63 2.12 17.63
C LEU A 88 -3.39 1.16 18.81
N THR A 89 -2.53 1.55 19.74
CA THR A 89 -2.13 0.70 20.87
C THR A 89 -3.25 0.51 21.88
N LYS A 90 -4.07 1.53 22.13
CA LYS A 90 -5.29 1.42 22.97
C LYS A 90 -6.20 0.31 22.46
N THR A 91 -6.47 0.28 21.15
CA THR A 91 -7.31 -0.75 20.55
C THR A 91 -6.60 -2.12 20.52
N ALA A 92 -5.31 -2.16 20.21
CA ALA A 92 -4.54 -3.40 20.22
C ALA A 92 -4.53 -4.06 21.59
N LYS A 93 -4.25 -3.31 22.65
CA LYS A 93 -4.30 -3.79 24.05
C LYS A 93 -5.67 -4.32 24.43
N LYS A 94 -6.74 -3.58 24.08
CA LYS A 94 -8.14 -3.99 24.38
C LYS A 94 -8.49 -5.35 23.77
N HIS A 95 -7.93 -5.69 22.61
CA HIS A 95 -8.26 -6.91 21.86
C HIS A 95 -7.15 -7.99 21.92
N GLY A 96 -6.06 -7.76 22.64
CA GLY A 96 -4.93 -8.68 22.74
C GLY A 96 -4.13 -8.80 21.42
N TYR A 97 -4.16 -7.79 20.56
CA TYR A 97 -3.43 -7.81 19.29
C TYR A 97 -1.98 -7.37 19.49
N LYS A 98 -1.07 -7.99 18.73
CA LYS A 98 0.34 -7.58 18.66
C LYS A 98 0.64 -6.73 17.41
N LEU A 99 -0.22 -6.79 16.41
CA LEU A 99 -0.05 -6.05 15.16
C LEU A 99 -0.86 -4.76 15.18
N ILE A 100 -0.22 -3.70 14.72
CA ILE A 100 -0.83 -2.40 14.46
C ILE A 100 -0.52 -1.97 13.02
N SER A 101 -1.41 -1.23 12.39
CA SER A 101 -1.24 -0.81 10.99
C SER A 101 -1.99 0.49 10.71
N ALA A 102 -1.70 1.08 9.56
CA ALA A 102 -2.59 2.04 8.94
C ALA A 102 -2.96 1.54 7.54
N SER A 103 -4.20 1.75 7.13
CA SER A 103 -4.75 1.18 5.90
C SER A 103 -5.66 2.16 5.16
N ALA A 104 -6.26 1.70 4.05
CA ALA A 104 -7.20 2.45 3.22
C ALA A 104 -6.58 3.51 2.30
N SER A 105 -5.29 3.80 2.41
CA SER A 105 -4.58 4.81 1.61
C SER A 105 -3.15 4.35 1.29
N GLU A 106 -2.21 5.29 1.17
CA GLU A 106 -0.81 4.97 0.92
C GLU A 106 0.05 5.33 2.13
N GLY A 107 0.61 4.32 2.78
CA GLY A 107 1.34 4.43 4.05
C GLY A 107 2.64 5.24 3.98
N THR A 108 3.24 5.37 2.80
CA THR A 108 4.53 6.07 2.62
C THR A 108 4.40 7.58 2.40
N LEU A 109 3.19 8.12 2.29
CA LEU A 109 3.01 9.57 2.22
C LEU A 109 3.25 10.22 3.59
N GLY A 110 4.07 11.28 3.64
CA GLY A 110 4.47 11.93 4.88
C GLY A 110 5.58 11.16 5.62
N ARG A 111 6.76 11.04 4.99
CA ARG A 111 7.93 10.31 5.50
C ARG A 111 8.25 10.65 6.96
N GLN A 112 8.30 11.94 7.33
CA GLN A 112 8.60 12.35 8.69
C GLN A 112 7.58 11.80 9.69
N HIS A 113 6.29 11.92 9.40
CA HIS A 113 5.22 11.36 10.25
C HIS A 113 5.37 9.86 10.44
N LEU A 114 5.63 9.12 9.34
CA LEU A 114 5.83 7.67 9.40
C LEU A 114 7.04 7.31 10.28
N PHE A 115 8.16 8.00 10.12
CA PHE A 115 9.37 7.70 10.90
C PHE A 115 9.18 7.95 12.39
N GLU A 116 8.60 9.10 12.75
CA GLU A 116 8.28 9.39 14.16
C GLU A 116 7.31 8.38 14.77
N LEU A 117 6.33 7.91 13.98
CA LEU A 117 5.43 6.83 14.41
C LEU A 117 6.19 5.50 14.62
N LEU A 118 7.08 5.14 13.69
CA LEU A 118 7.90 3.92 13.80
C LEU A 118 8.88 3.98 14.97
N GLU A 119 9.42 5.14 15.32
CA GLU A 119 10.25 5.34 16.51
C GLU A 119 9.47 5.02 17.81
N LEU A 120 8.20 5.42 17.88
CA LEU A 120 7.32 5.06 19.01
C LEU A 120 7.01 3.55 19.02
N VAL A 121 6.82 2.95 17.85
CA VAL A 121 6.57 1.51 17.72
C VAL A 121 7.78 0.70 18.17
N ASP A 122 8.99 1.09 17.80
CA ASP A 122 10.23 0.39 18.17
C ASP A 122 10.50 0.40 19.69
N GLN A 123 9.94 1.37 20.40
CA GLN A 123 9.99 1.44 21.89
C GLN A 123 8.87 0.64 22.57
N SER A 124 8.09 -0.12 21.80
CA SER A 124 6.90 -0.83 22.28
C SER A 124 6.97 -2.35 22.01
N GLU A 125 5.96 -3.07 22.47
CA GLU A 125 5.77 -4.50 22.20
C GLU A 125 5.04 -4.80 20.90
N PHE A 126 4.64 -3.77 20.14
CA PHE A 126 3.84 -3.91 18.93
C PHE A 126 4.72 -3.98 17.68
N ILE A 127 4.19 -4.63 16.65
CA ILE A 127 4.80 -4.65 15.30
C ILE A 127 3.89 -3.82 14.37
N TYR A 128 4.49 -2.89 13.65
CA TYR A 128 3.79 -2.09 12.65
C TYR A 128 3.83 -2.79 11.29
N VAL A 129 2.65 -3.03 10.70
CA VAL A 129 2.53 -3.49 9.32
C VAL A 129 2.31 -2.28 8.41
N LEU A 130 3.35 -1.89 7.67
CA LEU A 130 3.29 -0.83 6.67
C LEU A 130 2.69 -1.39 5.37
N GLU A 131 1.42 -1.10 5.11
CA GLU A 131 0.77 -1.41 3.84
C GLU A 131 1.06 -0.31 2.81
N THR A 132 1.75 -0.66 1.74
CA THR A 132 2.11 0.30 0.69
C THR A 132 1.97 -0.31 -0.71
N ASN A 133 1.73 0.53 -1.71
CA ASN A 133 1.78 0.12 -3.11
C ASN A 133 3.21 0.08 -3.69
N GLY A 134 4.20 0.47 -2.92
CA GLY A 134 5.62 0.38 -3.27
C GLY A 134 6.12 1.44 -4.25
N MET A 135 5.27 2.34 -4.77
CA MET A 135 5.68 3.33 -5.77
C MET A 135 6.79 4.25 -5.25
N THR A 136 6.61 4.78 -4.03
CA THR A 136 7.57 5.71 -3.42
C THR A 136 8.86 5.00 -3.06
N LEU A 137 8.78 3.81 -2.44
CA LEU A 137 9.95 3.01 -2.04
C LEU A 137 10.76 2.49 -3.22
N GLY A 138 10.11 2.24 -4.37
CA GLY A 138 10.80 1.85 -5.59
C GLY A 138 11.41 3.02 -6.36
N HIS A 139 10.89 4.23 -6.16
CA HIS A 139 11.41 5.45 -6.76
C HIS A 139 12.58 6.06 -5.98
N ASP A 140 12.52 5.95 -4.66
CA ASP A 140 13.47 6.53 -3.70
C ASP A 140 14.11 5.39 -2.89
N GLU A 141 15.32 4.99 -3.29
CA GLU A 141 16.08 3.93 -2.64
C GLU A 141 16.50 4.34 -1.21
N GLU A 142 16.81 5.61 -0.98
CA GLU A 142 17.20 6.12 0.34
C GLU A 142 16.06 5.93 1.36
N PHE A 143 14.81 6.03 0.92
CA PHE A 143 13.67 5.77 1.81
C PHE A 143 13.68 4.32 2.33
N ALA A 144 13.95 3.34 1.46
CA ALA A 144 14.07 1.95 1.87
C ALA A 144 15.26 1.73 2.82
N GLN A 145 16.40 2.37 2.55
CA GLN A 145 17.59 2.34 3.43
C GLN A 145 17.28 2.89 4.82
N GLN A 146 16.54 4.00 4.91
CA GLN A 146 16.16 4.60 6.19
C GLN A 146 15.20 3.71 7.00
N LEU A 147 14.42 2.83 6.36
CA LEU A 147 13.54 1.88 7.06
C LEU A 147 14.29 0.77 7.79
N LYS A 148 15.53 0.46 7.40
CA LYS A 148 16.39 -0.57 8.02
C LYS A 148 16.58 -0.38 9.53
N ARG A 149 16.54 0.85 10.03
CA ARG A 149 16.73 1.16 11.44
C ARG A 149 15.60 0.67 12.35
N PHE A 150 14.41 0.40 11.78
CA PHE A 150 13.23 0.01 12.55
C PHE A 150 13.10 -1.51 12.65
N LYS A 151 13.10 -2.02 13.88
CA LYS A 151 13.07 -3.47 14.18
C LYS A 151 11.65 -4.03 14.22
N ASN A 152 10.70 -3.23 14.69
CA ASN A 152 9.30 -3.62 14.84
C ASN A 152 8.46 -3.24 13.61
N LEU A 153 9.05 -3.38 12.41
CA LEU A 153 8.44 -3.06 11.13
C LEU A 153 8.33 -4.29 10.24
N HIS A 154 7.18 -4.47 9.62
CA HIS A 154 6.98 -5.35 8.48
C HIS A 154 6.35 -4.59 7.32
N VAL A 155 6.94 -4.67 6.12
CA VAL A 155 6.46 -3.93 4.93
C VAL A 155 5.72 -4.87 3.99
N ARG A 156 4.43 -4.61 3.76
CA ARG A 156 3.60 -5.35 2.81
C ARG A 156 3.44 -4.56 1.51
N ILE A 157 4.11 -5.00 0.45
CA ILE A 157 4.06 -4.36 -0.88
C ILE A 157 2.87 -4.90 -1.67
N SER A 158 1.92 -4.02 -1.99
CA SER A 158 0.68 -4.37 -2.70
C SER A 158 0.77 -4.02 -4.19
N ILE A 159 1.06 -5.01 -5.03
CA ILE A 159 1.20 -4.91 -6.49
C ILE A 159 -0.20 -4.92 -7.14
N LYS A 160 -0.49 -3.94 -7.98
CA LYS A 160 -1.83 -3.67 -8.51
C LYS A 160 -2.03 -4.25 -9.92
N GLY A 161 -2.03 -5.58 -10.02
CA GLY A 161 -2.14 -6.34 -11.27
C GLY A 161 -0.89 -7.16 -11.55
N THR A 162 -0.95 -8.01 -12.57
CA THR A 162 0.10 -8.99 -12.88
C THR A 162 1.03 -8.57 -14.02
N ASN A 163 0.68 -7.51 -14.74
CA ASN A 163 1.50 -6.94 -15.82
C ASN A 163 1.24 -5.43 -15.98
N ALA A 164 2.09 -4.75 -16.76
CA ALA A 164 2.05 -3.30 -16.94
C ALA A 164 0.76 -2.79 -17.61
N ASP A 165 0.19 -3.56 -18.55
CA ASP A 165 -1.07 -3.21 -19.22
C ASP A 165 -2.25 -3.29 -18.24
N GLU A 166 -2.30 -4.36 -17.47
CA GLU A 166 -3.31 -4.53 -16.44
C GLU A 166 -3.18 -3.46 -15.34
N PHE A 167 -1.97 -3.18 -14.86
CA PHE A 167 -1.69 -2.10 -13.93
C PHE A 167 -2.23 -0.75 -14.42
N HIS A 168 -1.90 -0.39 -15.66
CA HIS A 168 -2.42 0.84 -16.29
C HIS A 168 -3.95 0.84 -16.36
N LYS A 169 -4.53 -0.26 -16.82
CA LYS A 169 -5.99 -0.42 -16.94
C LYS A 169 -6.69 -0.30 -15.59
N LEU A 170 -6.10 -0.86 -14.54
CA LEU A 170 -6.67 -0.88 -13.20
C LEU A 170 -6.50 0.44 -12.45
N THR A 171 -5.38 1.14 -12.65
CA THR A 171 -5.01 2.32 -11.86
C THR A 171 -5.12 3.63 -12.62
N GLY A 172 -4.91 3.61 -13.94
CA GLY A 172 -4.73 4.79 -14.79
C GLY A 172 -3.33 5.41 -14.70
N ALA A 173 -2.42 4.85 -13.91
CA ALA A 173 -1.03 5.28 -13.87
C ALA A 173 -0.26 4.81 -15.10
N ARG A 174 0.89 5.42 -15.38
CA ARG A 174 1.77 5.04 -16.50
C ARG A 174 2.24 3.59 -16.38
N LYS A 175 2.32 2.85 -17.48
CA LYS A 175 2.80 1.46 -17.51
C LYS A 175 4.22 1.31 -16.98
N SER A 176 5.09 2.29 -17.27
CA SER A 176 6.48 2.34 -16.78
C SER A 176 6.59 2.36 -15.25
N SER A 177 5.53 2.75 -14.55
CA SER A 177 5.51 2.71 -13.09
C SER A 177 5.22 1.33 -12.50
N TYR A 178 4.87 0.33 -13.32
CA TYR A 178 4.58 -1.03 -12.88
C TYR A 178 5.79 -1.72 -12.25
N ASP A 179 7.00 -1.33 -12.62
CA ASP A 179 8.22 -1.94 -12.08
C ASP A 179 8.60 -1.44 -10.68
N LEU A 180 8.08 -0.27 -10.26
CA LEU A 180 8.44 0.34 -8.99
C LEU A 180 8.19 -0.56 -7.75
N PRO A 181 7.07 -1.29 -7.61
CA PRO A 181 6.88 -2.19 -6.46
C PRO A 181 7.89 -3.35 -6.43
N PHE A 182 8.40 -3.81 -7.56
CA PHE A 182 9.43 -4.85 -7.62
C PHE A 182 10.80 -4.28 -7.23
N ILE A 183 11.11 -3.05 -7.65
CA ILE A 183 12.29 -2.30 -7.21
C ILE A 183 12.19 -2.05 -5.70
N ALA A 184 11.01 -1.67 -5.19
CA ALA A 184 10.78 -1.50 -3.75
C ALA A 184 11.08 -2.77 -2.96
N LEU A 185 10.60 -3.93 -3.43
CA LEU A 185 10.89 -5.22 -2.81
C LEU A 185 12.40 -5.51 -2.80
N LYS A 186 13.06 -5.28 -3.94
CA LYS A 186 14.52 -5.45 -4.02
C LYS A 186 15.24 -4.53 -3.03
N ASN A 187 14.92 -3.23 -3.01
CA ASN A 187 15.52 -2.26 -2.11
C ASN A 187 15.34 -2.67 -0.62
N LEU A 188 14.15 -3.14 -0.24
CA LEU A 188 13.87 -3.60 1.12
C LEU A 188 14.66 -4.87 1.47
N ILE A 189 14.71 -5.84 0.56
CA ILE A 189 15.44 -7.11 0.77
C ILE A 189 16.94 -6.86 0.88
N ASP A 190 17.50 -6.02 0.03
CA ASP A 190 18.93 -5.64 0.05
C ASP A 190 19.31 -4.92 1.38
N GLN A 191 18.34 -4.27 2.02
CA GLN A 191 18.50 -3.65 3.34
C GLN A 191 18.08 -4.55 4.52
N GLU A 192 17.72 -5.81 4.27
CA GLU A 192 17.26 -6.77 5.30
C GLU A 192 16.00 -6.31 6.05
N VAL A 193 15.19 -5.43 5.44
CA VAL A 193 13.90 -5.02 5.99
C VAL A 193 12.87 -6.13 5.77
N SER A 194 12.18 -6.54 6.84
CA SER A 194 11.13 -7.56 6.77
C SER A 194 10.03 -7.12 5.81
N CYS A 195 9.79 -7.92 4.76
CA CYS A 195 8.76 -7.58 3.77
C CYS A 195 8.15 -8.81 3.09
N ASN A 196 6.95 -8.63 2.54
CA ASN A 196 6.31 -9.58 1.64
C ASN A 196 5.63 -8.88 0.46
N ALA A 197 5.35 -9.66 -0.58
CA ALA A 197 4.58 -9.22 -1.74
C ALA A 197 3.12 -9.67 -1.63
N CYS A 198 2.21 -8.79 -2.05
CA CYS A 198 0.79 -9.11 -2.24
C CYS A 198 0.37 -8.68 -3.64
N VAL A 199 -0.16 -9.59 -4.45
CA VAL A 199 -0.53 -9.33 -5.85
C VAL A 199 -2.03 -9.39 -6.03
N MET A 200 -2.63 -8.32 -6.58
CA MET A 200 -4.04 -8.31 -7.01
C MET A 200 -4.19 -9.17 -8.27
N VAL A 201 -4.92 -10.29 -8.16
CA VAL A 201 -5.07 -11.26 -9.25
C VAL A 201 -6.51 -11.41 -9.79
N SER A 202 -7.45 -10.61 -9.28
CA SER A 202 -8.86 -10.73 -9.66
C SER A 202 -9.16 -10.47 -11.13
N PHE A 203 -8.24 -9.87 -11.86
CA PHE A 203 -8.40 -9.46 -13.26
C PHE A 203 -7.51 -10.24 -14.21
N SER A 204 -6.64 -11.08 -13.68
CA SER A 204 -5.59 -11.79 -14.40
C SER A 204 -5.98 -13.23 -14.75
N ASP A 205 -5.45 -13.76 -15.82
CA ASP A 205 -5.50 -15.18 -16.11
C ASP A 205 -4.38 -15.95 -15.38
N GLN A 206 -4.38 -17.28 -15.49
CA GLN A 206 -3.40 -18.12 -14.81
C GLN A 206 -1.97 -17.91 -15.35
N ARG A 207 -1.82 -17.63 -16.64
CA ARG A 207 -0.49 -17.39 -17.26
C ARG A 207 0.13 -16.10 -16.75
N ASP A 208 -0.68 -15.06 -16.61
CA ASP A 208 -0.23 -13.78 -16.06
C ASP A 208 0.15 -13.91 -14.59
N ILE A 209 -0.58 -14.75 -13.82
CA ILE A 209 -0.24 -15.05 -12.43
C ILE A 209 1.11 -15.78 -12.35
N GLU A 210 1.37 -16.75 -13.21
CA GLU A 210 2.68 -17.44 -13.21
C GLU A 210 3.82 -16.50 -13.65
N ARG A 211 3.62 -15.65 -14.65
CA ARG A 211 4.62 -14.65 -15.07
C ARG A 211 4.98 -13.66 -13.97
N VAL A 212 4.01 -13.18 -13.18
CA VAL A 212 4.32 -12.29 -12.05
C VAL A 212 5.05 -13.01 -10.94
N LYS A 213 4.78 -14.30 -10.71
CA LYS A 213 5.57 -15.12 -9.78
C LYS A 213 7.01 -15.30 -10.26
N GLU A 214 7.23 -15.56 -11.56
CA GLU A 214 8.58 -15.63 -12.15
C GLU A 214 9.33 -14.29 -11.98
N LYS A 215 8.65 -13.17 -12.19
CA LYS A 215 9.22 -11.84 -11.95
C LYS A 215 9.57 -11.62 -10.48
N LEU A 216 8.72 -12.03 -9.56
CA LEU A 216 9.01 -11.97 -8.10
C LEU A 216 10.17 -12.89 -7.72
N PHE A 217 10.23 -14.10 -8.29
CA PHE A 217 11.34 -15.02 -8.09
C PHE A 217 12.68 -14.42 -8.54
N SER A 218 12.69 -13.66 -9.65
CA SER A 218 13.90 -12.96 -10.11
C SER A 218 14.34 -11.80 -9.19
N VAL A 219 13.41 -11.23 -8.41
CA VAL A 219 13.77 -10.26 -7.35
C VAL A 219 14.41 -10.97 -6.17
N SER A 220 13.78 -12.03 -5.68
CA SER A 220 14.30 -12.91 -4.63
C SER A 220 13.51 -14.23 -4.60
N PRO A 221 14.18 -15.40 -4.69
CA PRO A 221 13.49 -16.68 -4.59
C PRO A 221 12.68 -16.84 -3.29
N GLY A 222 13.15 -16.23 -2.20
CA GLY A 222 12.53 -16.30 -0.88
C GLY A 222 11.17 -15.61 -0.79
N ILE A 223 10.91 -14.62 -1.66
CA ILE A 223 9.68 -13.80 -1.60
C ILE A 223 8.42 -14.63 -1.88
N LEU A 224 8.55 -15.72 -2.65
CA LEU A 224 7.41 -16.58 -2.98
C LEU A 224 6.86 -17.35 -1.78
N LYS A 225 7.66 -17.55 -0.71
CA LYS A 225 7.21 -18.26 0.50
C LYS A 225 6.14 -17.48 1.27
N SER A 226 6.18 -16.15 1.17
CA SER A 226 5.25 -15.23 1.83
C SER A 226 4.36 -14.47 0.85
N LEU A 227 4.31 -14.91 -0.42
CA LEU A 227 3.48 -14.28 -1.45
C LEU A 227 1.99 -14.43 -1.13
N GLU A 228 1.29 -13.30 -1.10
CA GLU A 228 -0.17 -13.26 -1.01
C GLU A 228 -0.78 -13.01 -2.40
N LEU A 229 -1.73 -13.84 -2.81
CA LEU A 229 -2.58 -13.58 -3.98
C LEU A 229 -3.91 -13.01 -3.48
N GLU A 230 -4.17 -11.76 -3.83
CA GLU A 230 -5.31 -11.00 -3.33
C GLU A 230 -6.44 -10.96 -4.37
N GLU A 231 -7.65 -11.26 -3.89
CA GLU A 231 -8.88 -11.11 -4.67
C GLU A 231 -9.76 -10.01 -4.07
N ILE A 232 -10.43 -9.26 -4.94
CA ILE A 232 -11.27 -8.14 -4.50
C ILE A 232 -12.52 -8.61 -3.77
N LYS A 233 -12.98 -7.76 -2.82
CA LYS A 233 -14.35 -7.77 -2.33
C LYS A 233 -15.18 -6.78 -3.13
N LEU A 234 -16.27 -7.26 -3.73
CA LEU A 234 -17.20 -6.42 -4.50
C LEU A 234 -18.17 -5.65 -3.58
N PHE A 235 -17.65 -4.63 -2.91
CA PHE A 235 -18.51 -3.65 -2.26
C PHE A 235 -19.32 -2.86 -3.31
N PRO A 236 -20.52 -2.35 -3.00
CA PRO A 236 -21.38 -1.65 -3.97
C PRO A 236 -20.65 -0.52 -4.72
N LYS A 237 -19.83 0.27 -4.02
CA LYS A 237 -19.06 1.36 -4.64
C LYS A 237 -17.95 0.85 -5.56
N VAL A 238 -17.32 -0.29 -5.23
CA VAL A 238 -16.31 -0.95 -6.07
C VAL A 238 -16.97 -1.48 -7.33
N ALA A 239 -18.07 -2.23 -7.21
CA ALA A 239 -18.84 -2.76 -8.32
C ALA A 239 -19.26 -1.63 -9.30
N LYS A 240 -19.76 -0.50 -8.77
CA LYS A 240 -20.12 0.67 -9.57
C LYS A 240 -18.95 1.25 -10.37
N ARG A 241 -17.75 1.38 -9.75
CA ARG A 241 -16.54 1.88 -10.45
C ARG A 241 -16.06 0.90 -11.52
N LEU A 242 -16.05 -0.40 -11.21
CA LEU A 242 -15.63 -1.44 -12.15
C LEU A 242 -16.59 -1.53 -13.35
N SER A 243 -17.89 -1.44 -13.12
CA SER A 243 -18.90 -1.40 -14.19
C SER A 243 -18.68 -0.21 -15.14
N LYS A 244 -18.49 0.99 -14.59
CA LYS A 244 -18.20 2.20 -15.40
C LYS A 244 -16.90 2.09 -16.22
N SER A 245 -16.00 1.21 -15.82
CA SER A 245 -14.69 0.98 -16.46
C SER A 245 -14.67 -0.29 -17.33
N ASN A 246 -15.80 -0.96 -17.55
CA ASN A 246 -15.93 -2.23 -18.27
C ASN A 246 -15.02 -3.36 -17.70
N LEU A 247 -14.77 -3.36 -16.39
CA LEU A 247 -13.88 -4.32 -15.73
C LEU A 247 -14.62 -5.44 -14.99
N ILE A 248 -15.92 -5.32 -14.79
CA ILE A 248 -16.69 -6.24 -13.92
C ILE A 248 -16.84 -7.65 -14.50
N ARG A 249 -16.84 -7.80 -15.84
CA ARG A 249 -17.13 -9.08 -16.52
C ARG A 249 -16.09 -10.17 -16.29
N ASN A 250 -14.84 -9.80 -16.02
CA ASN A 250 -13.70 -10.73 -15.92
C ASN A 250 -13.13 -10.77 -14.49
N THR A 251 -13.92 -10.39 -13.50
CA THR A 251 -13.43 -10.24 -12.13
C THR A 251 -13.61 -11.54 -11.36
N ARG A 252 -12.52 -12.16 -10.91
CA ARG A 252 -12.56 -13.18 -9.86
C ARG A 252 -12.83 -12.53 -8.52
N THR A 253 -13.74 -13.07 -7.74
CA THR A 253 -14.06 -12.55 -6.41
C THR A 253 -13.95 -13.68 -5.39
N LYS A 254 -13.40 -13.39 -4.21
CA LYS A 254 -13.61 -14.29 -3.07
C LYS A 254 -15.12 -14.45 -2.88
N ARG A 255 -15.65 -15.64 -3.09
CA ARG A 255 -17.01 -15.97 -2.66
C ARG A 255 -17.06 -15.72 -1.17
N GLY A 256 -17.80 -14.71 -0.75
CA GLY A 256 -18.00 -14.42 0.65
C GLY A 256 -18.58 -15.68 1.31
N LYS A 257 -17.85 -16.30 2.23
CA LYS A 257 -18.51 -17.06 3.26
C LYS A 257 -19.27 -16.02 4.07
N ASN A 258 -20.59 -16.00 3.90
CA ASN A 258 -21.47 -15.32 4.83
C ASN A 258 -21.18 -15.90 6.23
N ASN A 259 -20.60 -15.10 7.10
CA ASN A 259 -20.67 -15.23 8.56
C ASN A 259 -20.67 -13.83 9.13
#